data_7aea75f87f081e2d6a519270214008c4
#
_entry.id   7aea75f87f081e2d6a519270214008c4
#
_cell.length_a   1.000
_cell.length_b   1.000
_cell.length_c   1.000
_cell.angle_alpha   90.00
_cell.angle_beta   90.00
_cell.angle_gamma   90.00
#
_symmetry.space_group_name_H-M   'P 1'
#
loop_
_entity.id
_entity.type
_entity.pdbx_description
1 polymer ?
#
loop_
_entity_poly.entity_id
_entity_poly.type
_entity_poly.pdbx_seq_one_letter_code
_entity_poly.pdbx_strand_id
1 'polypeptide(L)'
;MQLPNDLYSFLSDLQQNNNRDWFTNHKLSFIYIETQVKAFGEQLKDYLNHHDHIDRFKLFRIYRDVRFSKDKTPYKTHFGLTWHRAKPLYRGGYYLHLSPGNNFLACGFWDPNPEDLKRIRQEIDIDGGEYRSILHNKTFKSVWGEPQGEAVKTAPKGYAKDHPDIDLLRLKQHIFTLSLIHI
;
A
#
# COMPACT_ATOMS: atom_id res chain seq x y z
N MET A 1 -21.52 -0.06 1.97
CA MET A 1 -20.21 -0.43 1.38
C MET A 1 -19.89 -1.83 1.86
N GLN A 2 -19.79 -2.82 0.96
CA GLN A 2 -19.54 -4.22 1.31
C GLN A 2 -18.74 -4.90 0.20
N LEU A 3 -17.80 -5.76 0.58
CA LEU A 3 -17.09 -6.65 -0.37
C LEU A 3 -17.99 -7.84 -0.74
N PRO A 4 -17.81 -8.42 -1.95
CA PRO A 4 -18.58 -9.60 -2.35
C PRO A 4 -18.26 -10.82 -1.46
N ASN A 5 -19.29 -11.59 -1.10
CA ASN A 5 -19.16 -12.72 -0.19
C ASN A 5 -18.26 -13.85 -0.74
N ASP A 6 -18.21 -14.00 -2.06
CA ASP A 6 -17.46 -15.03 -2.79
C ASP A 6 -16.01 -14.59 -3.12
N LEU A 7 -15.59 -13.41 -2.70
CA LEU A 7 -14.24 -12.88 -2.94
C LEU A 7 -13.15 -13.85 -2.49
N TYR A 8 -13.19 -14.25 -1.24
CA TYR A 8 -12.12 -15.05 -0.64
C TYR A 8 -12.17 -16.52 -1.07
N SER A 9 -13.35 -17.10 -1.29
CA SER A 9 -13.48 -18.44 -1.87
C SER A 9 -12.89 -18.49 -3.27
N PHE A 10 -13.24 -17.52 -4.14
CA PHE A 10 -12.65 -17.42 -5.47
C PHE A 10 -11.11 -17.29 -5.45
N LEU A 11 -10.56 -16.43 -4.57
CA LEU A 11 -9.10 -16.27 -4.46
C LEU A 11 -8.40 -17.53 -3.93
N SER A 12 -9.04 -18.27 -3.01
CA SER A 12 -8.54 -19.55 -2.50
C SER A 12 -8.54 -20.63 -3.59
N ASP A 13 -9.60 -20.71 -4.38
CA ASP A 13 -9.69 -21.64 -5.50
C ASP A 13 -8.66 -21.30 -6.59
N LEU A 14 -8.50 -20.02 -6.90
CA LEU A 14 -7.46 -19.54 -7.82
C LEU A 14 -6.06 -19.87 -7.30
N GLN A 15 -5.81 -19.81 -6.01
CA GLN A 15 -4.51 -20.15 -5.44
C GLN A 15 -4.17 -21.63 -5.65
N GLN A 16 -5.16 -22.52 -5.56
CA GLN A 16 -4.99 -23.94 -5.79
C GLN A 16 -4.90 -24.31 -7.28
N ASN A 17 -5.51 -23.49 -8.16
CA ASN A 17 -5.67 -23.77 -9.58
C ASN A 17 -5.11 -22.63 -10.46
N ASN A 18 -3.92 -22.10 -10.13
CA ASN A 18 -3.37 -20.91 -10.78
C ASN A 18 -2.82 -21.21 -12.19
N ASN A 19 -3.73 -21.49 -13.13
CA ASN A 19 -3.42 -21.74 -14.54
C ASN A 19 -4.47 -21.10 -15.46
N ARG A 20 -4.18 -21.03 -16.75
CA ARG A 20 -5.01 -20.34 -17.74
C ARG A 20 -6.35 -21.02 -18.00
N ASP A 21 -6.37 -22.35 -18.04
CA ASP A 21 -7.55 -23.14 -18.37
C ASP A 21 -8.61 -22.99 -17.26
N TRP A 22 -8.20 -23.13 -16.02
CA TRP A 22 -9.08 -22.90 -14.87
C TRP A 22 -9.64 -21.48 -14.87
N PHE A 23 -8.76 -20.48 -15.05
CA PHE A 23 -9.18 -19.08 -15.04
C PHE A 23 -10.14 -18.76 -16.19
N THR A 24 -9.93 -19.33 -17.38
CA THR A 24 -10.83 -19.15 -18.52
C THR A 24 -12.23 -19.66 -18.20
N ASN A 25 -12.34 -20.83 -17.55
CA ASN A 25 -13.61 -21.42 -17.14
C ASN A 25 -14.32 -20.64 -16.02
N HIS A 26 -13.57 -19.88 -15.21
CA HIS A 26 -14.10 -19.07 -14.09
C HIS A 26 -14.09 -17.56 -14.37
N LYS A 27 -13.88 -17.17 -15.62
CA LYS A 27 -13.71 -15.75 -16.01
C LYS A 27 -14.94 -14.90 -15.70
N LEU A 28 -16.14 -15.43 -15.84
CA LEU A 28 -17.38 -14.69 -15.53
C LEU A 28 -17.50 -14.39 -14.03
N SER A 29 -17.17 -15.35 -13.17
CA SER A 29 -17.12 -15.15 -11.72
C SER A 29 -16.07 -14.10 -11.34
N PHE A 30 -14.87 -14.16 -11.96
CA PHE A 30 -13.85 -13.15 -11.77
C PHE A 30 -14.34 -11.74 -12.14
N ILE A 31 -14.96 -11.57 -13.31
CA ILE A 31 -15.47 -10.27 -13.77
C ILE A 31 -16.53 -9.72 -12.81
N TYR A 32 -17.42 -10.56 -12.33
CA TYR A 32 -18.42 -10.18 -11.33
C TYR A 32 -17.77 -9.66 -10.06
N ILE A 33 -16.83 -10.44 -9.48
CA ILE A 33 -16.12 -10.08 -8.25
C ILE A 33 -15.28 -8.80 -8.46
N GLU A 34 -14.53 -8.71 -9.55
CA GLU A 34 -13.71 -7.53 -9.88
C GLU A 34 -14.56 -6.26 -9.98
N THR A 35 -15.75 -6.37 -10.58
CA THR A 35 -16.69 -5.24 -10.70
C THR A 35 -17.17 -4.78 -9.31
N GLN A 36 -17.50 -5.69 -8.40
CA GLN A 36 -17.92 -5.37 -7.04
C GLN A 36 -16.77 -4.76 -6.23
N VAL A 37 -15.57 -5.33 -6.33
CA VAL A 37 -14.36 -4.79 -5.67
C VAL A 37 -14.03 -3.40 -6.18
N LYS A 38 -14.20 -3.16 -7.49
CA LYS A 38 -14.00 -1.82 -8.07
C LYS A 38 -15.04 -0.83 -7.54
N ALA A 39 -16.31 -1.21 -7.49
CA ALA A 39 -17.37 -0.37 -6.93
C ALA A 39 -17.11 -0.04 -5.45
N PHE A 40 -16.67 -1.01 -4.66
CA PHE A 40 -16.23 -0.78 -3.28
C PHE A 40 -15.09 0.23 -3.20
N GLY A 41 -14.09 0.12 -4.08
CA GLY A 41 -12.94 1.04 -4.13
C GLY A 41 -13.32 2.47 -4.48
N GLU A 42 -14.26 2.68 -5.41
CA GLU A 42 -14.79 4.01 -5.75
C GLU A 42 -15.59 4.62 -4.57
N GLN A 43 -16.45 3.85 -3.93
CA GLN A 43 -17.19 4.31 -2.74
C GLN A 43 -16.24 4.69 -1.60
N LEU A 44 -15.17 3.91 -1.40
CA LEU A 44 -14.16 4.24 -0.40
C LEU A 44 -13.37 5.51 -0.77
N LYS A 45 -13.12 5.75 -2.06
CA LYS A 45 -12.55 7.02 -2.53
C LYS A 45 -13.42 8.22 -2.12
N ASP A 46 -14.73 8.12 -2.35
CA ASP A 46 -15.66 9.18 -1.98
C ASP A 46 -15.67 9.43 -0.47
N TYR A 47 -15.65 8.34 0.32
CA TYR A 47 -15.57 8.43 1.78
C TYR A 47 -14.25 9.06 2.27
N LEU A 48 -13.11 8.67 1.70
CA LEU A 48 -11.80 9.24 2.03
C LEU A 48 -11.75 10.74 1.72
N ASN A 49 -12.43 11.20 0.66
CA ASN A 49 -12.49 12.61 0.28
C ASN A 49 -13.25 13.51 1.26
N HIS A 50 -13.91 12.95 2.30
CA HIS A 50 -14.43 13.74 3.42
C HIS A 50 -13.32 14.19 4.38
N HIS A 51 -12.15 13.55 4.36
CA HIS A 51 -11.06 13.76 5.33
C HIS A 51 -9.70 14.04 4.68
N ASP A 52 -9.55 13.72 3.39
CA ASP A 52 -8.31 13.89 2.62
C ASP A 52 -8.64 14.31 1.17
N HIS A 53 -7.63 14.49 0.34
CA HIS A 53 -7.77 14.87 -1.07
C HIS A 53 -7.27 13.74 -1.96
N ILE A 54 -8.18 12.87 -2.38
CA ILE A 54 -7.89 11.73 -3.25
C ILE A 54 -8.31 12.05 -4.69
N ASP A 55 -7.36 12.12 -5.60
CA ASP A 55 -7.65 12.35 -7.01
C ASP A 55 -7.91 11.07 -7.79
N ARG A 56 -7.17 9.99 -7.46
CA ARG A 56 -7.20 8.76 -8.25
C ARG A 56 -7.31 7.50 -7.40
N PHE A 57 -8.28 6.67 -7.74
CA PHE A 57 -8.37 5.27 -7.35
C PHE A 57 -7.85 4.37 -8.46
N LYS A 58 -7.21 3.25 -8.11
CA LYS A 58 -6.79 2.21 -9.04
C LYS A 58 -6.92 0.84 -8.40
N LEU A 59 -7.62 -0.06 -9.08
CA LEU A 59 -7.58 -1.49 -8.84
C LEU A 59 -6.47 -2.11 -9.70
N PHE A 60 -5.54 -2.85 -9.08
CA PHE A 60 -4.50 -3.54 -9.84
C PHE A 60 -5.04 -4.74 -10.57
N ARG A 61 -4.62 -4.93 -11.82
CA ARG A 61 -4.96 -6.10 -12.63
C ARG A 61 -4.52 -7.39 -11.93
N ILE A 62 -5.32 -8.44 -12.10
CA ILE A 62 -5.02 -9.77 -11.54
C ILE A 62 -3.84 -10.46 -12.25
N TYR A 63 -3.59 -10.13 -13.50
CA TYR A 63 -2.50 -10.72 -14.30
C TYR A 63 -1.14 -10.33 -13.75
N ARG A 64 -0.23 -11.31 -13.64
CA ARG A 64 1.17 -11.10 -13.25
C ARG A 64 2.03 -10.80 -14.48
N ASP A 65 3.05 -9.98 -14.31
CA ASP A 65 4.16 -9.90 -15.27
C ASP A 65 5.22 -10.93 -14.88
N VAL A 66 5.22 -12.04 -15.60
CA VAL A 66 6.06 -13.20 -15.29
C VAL A 66 7.32 -13.28 -16.16
N ARG A 67 7.61 -12.24 -16.97
CA ARG A 67 8.74 -12.26 -17.91
C ARG A 67 10.08 -12.53 -17.21
N PHE A 68 10.33 -11.85 -16.11
CA PHE A 68 11.55 -11.96 -15.32
C PHE A 68 11.37 -12.70 -13.98
N SER A 69 10.19 -13.25 -13.70
CA SER A 69 9.92 -14.00 -12.48
C SER A 69 10.34 -15.46 -12.60
N LYS A 70 10.89 -16.03 -11.52
CA LYS A 70 11.10 -17.49 -11.41
C LYS A 70 9.78 -18.23 -11.29
N ASP A 71 8.84 -17.66 -10.55
CA ASP A 71 7.47 -18.17 -10.44
C ASP A 71 6.66 -17.72 -11.67
N LYS A 72 6.20 -18.70 -12.45
CA LYS A 72 5.48 -18.52 -13.72
C LYS A 72 3.95 -18.58 -13.56
N THR A 73 3.41 -18.65 -12.34
CA THR A 73 1.96 -18.59 -12.13
C THR A 73 1.39 -17.29 -12.72
N PRO A 74 0.34 -17.38 -13.56
CA PRO A 74 -0.08 -16.24 -14.38
C PRO A 74 -0.90 -15.20 -13.64
N TYR A 75 -1.48 -15.54 -12.49
CA TYR A 75 -2.40 -14.66 -11.77
C TYR A 75 -1.94 -14.36 -10.36
N LYS A 76 -2.29 -13.18 -9.86
CA LYS A 76 -2.21 -12.83 -8.44
C LYS A 76 -3.34 -13.51 -7.70
N THR A 77 -3.09 -13.90 -6.46
CA THR A 77 -4.09 -14.51 -5.57
C THR A 77 -4.63 -13.50 -4.55
N HIS A 78 -4.65 -12.23 -4.95
CA HIS A 78 -5.12 -11.12 -4.14
C HIS A 78 -5.63 -9.99 -5.04
N PHE A 79 -6.49 -9.14 -4.49
CA PHE A 79 -6.78 -7.83 -5.02
C PHE A 79 -5.96 -6.76 -4.30
N GLY A 80 -5.34 -5.87 -5.07
CA GLY A 80 -4.67 -4.68 -4.55
C GLY A 80 -5.42 -3.43 -5.02
N LEU A 81 -5.80 -2.57 -4.08
CA LEU A 81 -6.50 -1.32 -4.32
C LEU A 81 -5.62 -0.17 -3.83
N THR A 82 -5.51 0.91 -4.59
CA THR A 82 -4.73 2.07 -4.17
C THR A 82 -5.48 3.37 -4.43
N TRP A 83 -5.34 4.30 -3.50
CA TRP A 83 -5.90 5.64 -3.57
C TRP A 83 -4.74 6.64 -3.46
N HIS A 84 -4.57 7.44 -4.52
CA HIS A 84 -3.49 8.42 -4.60
C HIS A 84 -4.01 9.80 -4.20
N ARG A 85 -3.25 10.46 -3.35
CA ARG A 85 -3.54 11.84 -2.94
C ARG A 85 -3.26 12.83 -4.07
N ALA A 86 -3.99 13.94 -4.06
CA ALA A 86 -3.99 14.94 -5.14
C ALA A 86 -2.66 15.69 -5.24
N LYS A 87 -1.95 15.50 -6.35
CA LYS A 87 -0.73 16.26 -6.68
C LYS A 87 -1.09 17.67 -7.20
N PRO A 88 -0.23 18.65 -7.08
CA PRO A 88 1.14 18.62 -6.53
C PRO A 88 1.24 18.81 -5.01
N LEU A 89 0.16 19.20 -4.33
CA LEU A 89 0.19 19.57 -2.92
C LEU A 89 0.38 18.35 -2.00
N TYR A 90 -0.25 17.23 -2.34
CA TYR A 90 -0.22 16.03 -1.52
C TYR A 90 0.59 14.91 -2.19
N ARG A 91 1.20 14.07 -1.37
CA ARG A 91 2.01 12.92 -1.78
C ARG A 91 1.55 11.67 -1.04
N GLY A 92 2.02 10.50 -1.55
CA GLY A 92 1.65 9.22 -0.98
C GLY A 92 0.21 8.82 -1.25
N GLY A 93 -0.36 8.04 -0.36
CA GLY A 93 -1.73 7.53 -0.49
C GLY A 93 -2.00 6.34 0.41
N TYR A 94 -3.04 5.59 0.03
CA TYR A 94 -3.53 4.43 0.77
C TYR A 94 -3.51 3.20 -0.13
N TYR A 95 -3.34 2.04 0.47
CA TYR A 95 -3.37 0.75 -0.20
C TYR A 95 -4.12 -0.27 0.64
N LEU A 96 -5.01 -1.03 0.01
CA LEU A 96 -5.71 -2.15 0.62
C LEU A 96 -5.34 -3.44 -0.11
N HIS A 97 -4.89 -4.42 0.66
CA HIS A 97 -4.61 -5.77 0.20
C HIS A 97 -5.69 -6.72 0.67
N LEU A 98 -6.32 -7.40 -0.27
CA LEU A 98 -7.37 -8.40 0.00
C LEU A 98 -6.90 -9.77 -0.49
N SER A 99 -6.56 -10.64 0.44
CA SER A 99 -6.08 -12.00 0.19
C SER A 99 -6.56 -12.94 1.29
N PRO A 100 -6.89 -14.20 1.00
CA PRO A 100 -7.24 -15.17 2.05
C PRO A 100 -6.16 -15.23 3.14
N GLY A 101 -6.55 -14.95 4.38
CA GLY A 101 -5.65 -14.98 5.54
C GLY A 101 -4.57 -13.90 5.61
N ASN A 102 -4.54 -12.94 4.68
CA ASN A 102 -3.54 -11.86 4.67
C ASN A 102 -4.13 -10.53 4.16
N ASN A 103 -5.10 -10.01 4.91
CA ASN A 103 -5.65 -8.68 4.61
C ASN A 103 -4.87 -7.62 5.38
N PHE A 104 -4.51 -6.54 4.71
CA PHE A 104 -3.89 -5.41 5.38
C PHE A 104 -4.20 -4.08 4.68
N LEU A 105 -4.18 -3.03 5.47
CA LEU A 105 -4.20 -1.64 5.02
C LEU A 105 -2.79 -1.08 5.13
N ALA A 106 -2.39 -0.29 4.14
CA ALA A 106 -1.16 0.50 4.22
C ALA A 106 -1.43 1.96 3.89
N CYS A 107 -0.67 2.85 4.48
CA CYS A 107 -0.69 4.27 4.15
C CYS A 107 0.73 4.83 4.15
N GLY A 108 0.90 5.98 3.50
CA GLY A 108 2.18 6.68 3.45
C GLY A 108 2.72 6.87 2.05
N PHE A 109 4.04 6.94 1.92
CA PHE A 109 4.72 7.20 0.65
C PHE A 109 5.66 6.03 0.30
N TRP A 110 5.16 5.12 -0.55
CA TRP A 110 5.83 3.87 -0.92
C TRP A 110 7.09 4.08 -1.75
N ASP A 111 7.03 4.89 -2.78
CA ASP A 111 8.12 5.07 -3.76
C ASP A 111 8.26 6.57 -4.09
N PRO A 112 8.81 7.36 -3.14
CA PRO A 112 9.11 8.75 -3.41
C PRO A 112 10.21 8.85 -4.48
N ASN A 113 9.99 9.69 -5.48
CA ASN A 113 11.04 10.01 -6.43
C ASN A 113 12.21 10.74 -5.71
N PRO A 114 13.40 10.87 -6.33
CA PRO A 114 14.56 11.47 -5.68
C PRO A 114 14.32 12.90 -5.15
N GLU A 115 13.48 13.67 -5.84
CA GLU A 115 13.15 15.04 -5.45
C GLU A 115 12.25 15.07 -4.21
N ASP A 116 11.19 14.25 -4.20
CA ASP A 116 10.29 14.13 -3.06
C ASP A 116 11.06 13.57 -1.84
N LEU A 117 11.90 12.55 -2.04
CA LEU A 117 12.73 12.01 -0.94
C LEU A 117 13.72 13.05 -0.38
N LYS A 118 14.29 13.89 -1.24
CA LYS A 118 15.15 14.99 -0.80
C LYS A 118 14.36 15.98 0.06
N ARG A 119 13.15 16.37 -0.35
CA ARG A 119 12.28 17.27 0.42
C ARG A 119 11.94 16.69 1.79
N ILE A 120 11.52 15.40 1.84
CA ILE A 120 11.23 14.72 3.11
C ILE A 120 12.44 14.79 4.05
N ARG A 121 13.65 14.50 3.54
CA ARG A 121 14.87 14.57 4.34
C ARG A 121 15.20 15.99 4.81
N GLN A 122 14.97 17.00 3.99
CA GLN A 122 15.16 18.39 4.38
C GLN A 122 14.20 18.82 5.50
N GLU A 123 12.94 18.40 5.44
CA GLU A 123 11.97 18.66 6.51
C GLU A 123 12.38 17.96 7.82
N ILE A 124 12.81 16.70 7.76
CA ILE A 124 13.31 15.96 8.94
C ILE A 124 14.57 16.62 9.53
N ASP A 125 15.47 17.12 8.69
CA ASP A 125 16.71 17.81 9.10
C ASP A 125 16.39 19.14 9.80
N ILE A 126 15.37 19.86 9.34
CA ILE A 126 14.92 21.14 9.92
C ILE A 126 14.17 20.92 11.23
N ASP A 127 13.20 20.00 11.25
CA ASP A 127 12.39 19.66 12.42
C ASP A 127 11.95 18.20 12.40
N GLY A 128 12.84 17.29 12.81
CA GLY A 128 12.53 15.89 13.03
C GLY A 128 11.62 15.65 14.24
N GLY A 129 11.52 16.65 15.14
CA GLY A 129 10.73 16.54 16.37
C GLY A 129 9.22 16.40 16.11
N GLU A 130 8.67 17.08 15.11
CA GLU A 130 7.28 16.94 14.73
C GLU A 130 7.00 15.50 14.28
N TYR A 131 7.81 14.95 13.39
CA TYR A 131 7.64 13.56 12.92
C TYR A 131 7.78 12.56 14.08
N ARG A 132 8.78 12.74 14.97
CA ARG A 132 8.93 11.89 16.16
C ARG A 132 7.73 11.98 17.10
N SER A 133 7.15 13.16 17.27
CA SER A 133 5.97 13.31 18.12
C SER A 133 4.79 12.48 17.63
N ILE A 134 4.59 12.39 16.31
CA ILE A 134 3.58 11.53 15.69
C ILE A 134 3.93 10.05 15.94
N LEU A 135 5.16 9.63 15.68
CA LEU A 135 5.60 8.25 15.87
C LEU A 135 5.51 7.79 17.33
N HIS A 136 5.76 8.69 18.28
CA HIS A 136 5.68 8.40 19.72
C HIS A 136 4.26 8.57 20.30
N ASN A 137 3.31 9.09 19.53
CA ASN A 137 1.91 9.17 19.98
C ASN A 137 1.39 7.75 20.26
N LYS A 138 0.90 7.52 21.48
CA LYS A 138 0.48 6.18 21.95
C LYS A 138 -0.62 5.58 21.07
N THR A 139 -1.61 6.37 20.66
CA THR A 139 -2.71 5.92 19.82
C THR A 139 -2.20 5.58 18.41
N PHE A 140 -1.36 6.45 17.82
CA PHE A 140 -0.76 6.20 16.51
C PHE A 140 0.07 4.92 16.54
N LYS A 141 0.97 4.80 17.51
CA LYS A 141 1.88 3.65 17.64
C LYS A 141 1.15 2.32 17.89
N SER A 142 0.05 2.33 18.66
CA SER A 142 -0.74 1.12 18.91
C SER A 142 -1.46 0.60 17.65
N VAL A 143 -1.79 1.48 16.71
CA VAL A 143 -2.49 1.14 15.45
C VAL A 143 -1.50 0.82 14.34
N TRP A 144 -0.51 1.69 14.13
CA TRP A 144 0.35 1.67 12.95
C TRP A 144 1.76 1.12 13.21
N GLY A 145 2.21 1.05 14.47
CA GLY A 145 3.56 0.63 14.83
C GLY A 145 4.64 1.63 14.39
N GLU A 146 5.78 1.09 13.99
CA GLU A 146 6.91 1.87 13.48
C GLU A 146 6.85 2.00 11.95
N PRO A 147 7.49 3.04 11.37
CA PRO A 147 7.57 3.19 9.93
C PRO A 147 8.29 2.01 9.30
N GLN A 148 7.74 1.53 8.20
CA GLN A 148 8.27 0.39 7.45
C GLN A 148 8.87 0.85 6.13
N GLY A 149 9.61 -0.06 5.49
CA GLY A 149 10.19 0.17 4.18
C GLY A 149 11.71 0.01 4.17
N GLU A 150 12.29 0.23 3.01
CA GLU A 150 13.73 0.18 2.82
C GLU A 150 14.44 1.39 3.45
N ALA A 151 15.64 1.16 3.94
CA ALA A 151 16.54 2.20 4.41
C ALA A 151 17.94 2.03 3.79
N VAL A 152 18.67 3.13 3.63
CA VAL A 152 20.08 3.07 3.27
C VAL A 152 20.93 2.67 4.48
N LYS A 153 21.97 1.90 4.26
CA LYS A 153 22.87 1.41 5.33
C LYS A 153 23.73 2.51 5.95
N THR A 154 24.09 3.50 5.14
CA THR A 154 24.95 4.63 5.55
C THR A 154 24.15 5.92 5.63
N ALA A 155 24.71 6.96 6.21
CA ALA A 155 24.10 8.28 6.17
C ALA A 155 23.89 8.72 4.70
N PRO A 156 22.72 9.28 4.36
CA PRO A 156 22.50 9.85 3.02
C PRO A 156 23.48 10.99 2.73
N LYS A 157 23.76 11.23 1.46
CA LYS A 157 24.66 12.31 1.06
C LYS A 157 24.16 13.66 1.59
N GLY A 158 25.05 14.38 2.28
CA GLY A 158 24.78 15.71 2.85
C GLY A 158 24.38 15.69 4.33
N TYR A 159 24.24 14.50 4.96
CA TYR A 159 23.88 14.37 6.38
C TYR A 159 24.99 13.70 7.19
N ALA A 160 25.20 14.17 8.42
CA ALA A 160 26.18 13.62 9.34
C ALA A 160 25.73 12.22 9.84
N LYS A 161 26.71 11.35 10.13
CA LYS A 161 26.41 10.00 10.63
C LYS A 161 25.82 9.99 12.04
N ASP A 162 26.12 10.99 12.81
CA ASP A 162 25.70 11.23 14.20
C ASP A 162 24.52 12.22 14.29
N HIS A 163 23.85 12.50 13.16
CA HIS A 163 22.64 13.32 13.15
C HIS A 163 21.58 12.74 14.09
N PRO A 164 20.90 13.55 14.94
CA PRO A 164 19.92 13.03 15.92
C PRO A 164 18.77 12.25 15.29
N ASP A 165 18.39 12.57 14.04
CA ASP A 165 17.33 11.91 13.28
C ASP A 165 17.86 11.02 12.15
N ILE A 166 19.09 10.49 12.27
CA ILE A 166 19.73 9.72 11.20
C ILE A 166 18.96 8.46 10.83
N ASP A 167 18.26 7.83 11.76
CA ASP A 167 17.39 6.69 11.53
C ASP A 167 16.24 7.03 10.58
N LEU A 168 15.59 8.18 10.74
CA LEU A 168 14.53 8.70 9.86
C LEU A 168 15.10 9.12 8.50
N LEU A 169 16.24 9.81 8.47
CA LEU A 169 16.91 10.24 7.25
C LEU A 169 17.35 9.09 6.35
N ARG A 170 17.64 7.92 6.94
CA ARG A 170 17.99 6.70 6.19
C ARG A 170 16.82 6.07 5.46
N LEU A 171 15.58 6.35 5.86
CA LEU A 171 14.41 5.78 5.20
C LEU A 171 14.36 6.22 3.74
N LYS A 172 14.02 5.28 2.87
CA LYS A 172 13.68 5.52 1.46
C LYS A 172 12.17 5.58 1.23
N GLN A 173 11.43 5.02 2.15
CA GLN A 173 9.98 4.88 2.13
C GLN A 173 9.44 5.24 3.51
N HIS A 174 8.28 5.85 3.54
CA HIS A 174 7.60 6.25 4.78
C HIS A 174 6.20 5.63 4.75
N ILE A 175 6.11 4.36 5.10
CA ILE A 175 4.90 3.56 5.04
C ILE A 175 4.57 2.92 6.38
N PHE A 176 3.28 2.74 6.61
CA PHE A 176 2.73 2.08 7.77
C PHE A 176 1.75 1.02 7.30
N THR A 177 1.67 -0.11 8.01
CA THR A 177 0.74 -1.19 7.68
C THR A 177 -0.06 -1.59 8.90
N LEU A 178 -1.33 -1.87 8.67
CA LEU A 178 -2.27 -2.38 9.67
C LEU A 178 -2.85 -3.71 9.17
N SER A 179 -2.57 -4.79 9.90
CA SER A 179 -3.19 -6.08 9.62
C SER A 179 -4.68 -6.03 9.92
N LEU A 180 -5.51 -6.56 8.99
CA LEU A 180 -6.96 -6.66 9.13
C LEU A 180 -7.42 -8.10 9.41
N ILE A 181 -6.50 -8.98 9.83
CA ILE A 181 -6.81 -10.41 10.08
C ILE A 181 -7.62 -10.60 11.37
N HIS A 182 -7.56 -9.64 12.28
CA HIS A 182 -8.18 -9.68 13.59
C HIS A 182 -9.36 -8.69 13.77
N ILE A 183 -9.88 -8.15 12.66
CA ILE A 183 -11.01 -7.23 12.67
C ILE A 183 -12.25 -7.94 12.13
#